data_02a50758c20931c4b9b0f7435d69d845
#
_entry.id   02a50758c20931c4b9b0f7435d69d845
#
_cell.length_a   1.000
_cell.length_b   1.000
_cell.length_c   1.000
_cell.angle_alpha   90.00
_cell.angle_beta   90.00
_cell.angle_gamma   90.00
#
_symmetry.space_group_name_H-M   'P 1'
#
loop_
_entity.id
_entity.type
_entity.pdbx_description
1 polymer ?
#
loop_
_entity_poly.entity_id
_entity_poly.type
_entity_poly.pdbx_seq_one_letter_code
_entity_poly.pdbx_strand_id
1 'polypeptide(L)'
;MAGGEWEITDLPKLPGLYMNFKAAALATVTTGDRGTVVVPYKAHWGKIGGFTEIYRETDILNTFGALEDTNGSTFYKTLRMCCLGGAKKILGYRLASDKAAKATLTLNDSTGAAKVTLTAKYEGERGNSFKVTIAPSLTEEETEQMKLYEGTTLLKTYTFKT
;
A
#
# COMPACT_ATOMS: atom_id res chain seq x y z
N MET A 1 44.85 -5.61 26.63
CA MET A 1 45.89 -6.17 25.75
C MET A 1 45.22 -6.50 24.43
N ALA A 2 45.56 -5.78 23.39
CA ALA A 2 45.07 -6.08 22.04
C ALA A 2 45.77 -7.37 21.59
N GLY A 3 45.03 -8.43 21.33
CA GLY A 3 45.53 -9.65 20.71
C GLY A 3 45.97 -9.29 19.28
N GLY A 4 47.27 -9.35 19.03
CA GLY A 4 47.82 -9.15 17.71
C GLY A 4 47.32 -10.24 16.76
N GLU A 5 46.87 -9.85 15.59
CA GLU A 5 46.60 -10.75 14.50
C GLU A 5 47.95 -11.27 13.98
N TRP A 6 48.13 -12.58 13.94
CA TRP A 6 49.32 -13.21 13.40
C TRP A 6 48.97 -14.18 12.27
N GLU A 7 49.79 -14.22 11.26
CA GLU A 7 49.57 -15.12 10.13
C GLU A 7 50.27 -16.49 10.38
N ILE A 8 49.71 -17.56 9.78
CA ILE A 8 50.24 -18.94 9.92
C ILE A 8 51.69 -19.04 9.47
N THR A 9 52.14 -18.11 8.64
CA THR A 9 53.53 -18.04 8.13
C THR A 9 54.51 -17.37 9.08
N ASP A 10 54.02 -16.68 10.12
CA ASP A 10 54.86 -16.00 11.13
C ASP A 10 54.53 -16.51 12.54
N LEU A 11 54.90 -17.75 12.80
CA LEU A 11 54.70 -18.40 14.09
C LEU A 11 55.59 -17.78 15.15
N PRO A 12 55.06 -17.43 16.34
CA PRO A 12 55.88 -17.00 17.47
C PRO A 12 56.94 -18.06 17.85
N LYS A 13 58.15 -17.61 18.10
CA LYS A 13 59.32 -18.50 18.40
C LYS A 13 59.28 -19.12 19.79
N LEU A 14 58.30 -18.80 20.63
CA LEU A 14 58.16 -19.31 21.97
C LEU A 14 57.19 -20.52 21.99
N PRO A 15 57.50 -21.59 22.69
CA PRO A 15 56.62 -22.74 22.85
C PRO A 15 55.36 -22.30 23.61
N GLY A 16 54.17 -22.53 23.04
CA GLY A 16 52.89 -22.19 23.62
C GLY A 16 51.73 -22.65 22.74
N LEU A 17 50.52 -22.57 23.27
CA LEU A 17 49.28 -22.82 22.49
C LEU A 17 48.87 -21.55 21.81
N TYR A 18 48.97 -21.51 20.50
CA TYR A 18 48.55 -20.37 19.68
C TYR A 18 47.23 -20.71 19.01
N MET A 19 46.16 -20.03 19.42
CA MET A 19 44.84 -20.14 18.78
C MET A 19 44.56 -18.91 17.95
N ASN A 20 44.52 -19.11 16.65
CA ASN A 20 44.07 -18.05 15.73
C ASN A 20 42.56 -18.18 15.54
N PHE A 21 41.79 -17.38 16.26
CA PHE A 21 40.39 -17.21 15.99
C PHE A 21 40.23 -16.29 14.76
N LYS A 22 40.29 -16.86 13.57
CA LYS A 22 39.69 -16.17 12.46
C LYS A 22 38.21 -16.08 12.80
N ALA A 23 37.74 -14.90 13.19
CA ALA A 23 36.33 -14.60 13.07
C ALA A 23 36.01 -14.91 11.60
N ALA A 24 35.43 -16.09 11.34
CA ALA A 24 34.72 -16.29 10.11
C ALA A 24 33.84 -15.04 10.01
N ALA A 25 34.16 -14.16 9.06
CA ALA A 25 33.34 -13.00 8.81
C ALA A 25 31.94 -13.53 8.99
N LEU A 26 31.24 -13.02 9.99
CA LEU A 26 29.81 -13.24 10.05
C LEU A 26 29.41 -12.95 8.64
N ALA A 27 29.19 -14.04 7.87
CA ALA A 27 28.47 -13.88 6.64
C ALA A 27 27.26 -13.10 7.11
N THR A 28 27.33 -11.80 6.90
CA THR A 28 26.14 -10.99 7.01
C THR A 28 25.25 -11.78 6.11
N VAL A 29 24.37 -12.58 6.70
CA VAL A 29 23.20 -13.05 6.00
C VAL A 29 22.51 -11.73 5.74
N THR A 30 22.97 -11.05 4.71
CA THR A 30 22.16 -10.12 3.99
C THR A 30 20.93 -10.94 3.80
N THR A 31 19.90 -10.63 4.59
CA THR A 31 18.57 -11.22 4.41
C THR A 31 18.39 -11.12 2.93
N GLY A 32 18.73 -12.24 2.26
CA GLY A 32 18.95 -12.27 0.83
C GLY A 32 17.71 -11.69 0.23
N ASP A 33 17.84 -10.88 -0.78
CA ASP A 33 16.73 -10.23 -1.44
C ASP A 33 15.55 -11.19 -1.44
N ARG A 34 14.72 -11.10 -0.37
CA ARG A 34 13.51 -11.90 -0.27
C ARG A 34 12.64 -11.36 -1.36
N GLY A 35 12.61 -12.08 -2.45
CA GLY A 35 12.16 -11.64 -3.73
C GLY A 35 10.72 -11.16 -3.76
N THR A 36 10.21 -11.00 -4.92
CA THR A 36 8.81 -10.69 -5.17
C THR A 36 7.92 -11.83 -4.72
N VAL A 37 6.95 -11.53 -3.88
CA VAL A 37 5.92 -12.49 -3.43
C VAL A 37 4.63 -12.19 -4.19
N VAL A 38 4.01 -13.21 -4.77
CA VAL A 38 2.70 -13.11 -5.42
C VAL A 38 1.64 -13.68 -4.47
N VAL A 39 0.58 -12.90 -4.22
CA VAL A 39 -0.41 -13.26 -3.21
C VAL A 39 -1.81 -12.89 -3.65
N PRO A 40 -2.77 -13.87 -3.66
CA PRO A 40 -4.18 -13.57 -3.84
C PRO A 40 -4.82 -13.09 -2.53
N TYR A 41 -5.74 -12.14 -2.64
CA TYR A 41 -6.50 -11.62 -1.49
C TYR A 41 -7.91 -11.19 -1.88
N LYS A 42 -8.80 -11.08 -0.90
CA LYS A 42 -10.12 -10.47 -1.04
C LYS A 42 -10.11 -9.07 -0.45
N ALA A 43 -10.63 -8.08 -1.18
CA ALA A 43 -10.75 -6.70 -0.71
C ALA A 43 -12.01 -6.04 -1.28
N HIS A 44 -12.52 -5.05 -0.55
CA HIS A 44 -13.69 -4.23 -0.95
C HIS A 44 -13.33 -3.06 -1.86
N TRP A 45 -12.05 -2.93 -2.23
CA TRP A 45 -11.53 -1.88 -3.09
C TRP A 45 -10.24 -2.32 -3.77
N GLY A 46 -9.85 -1.62 -4.84
CA GLY A 46 -8.60 -1.86 -5.54
C GLY A 46 -8.78 -2.49 -6.92
N LYS A 47 -7.70 -2.56 -7.66
CA LYS A 47 -7.68 -3.05 -9.05
C LYS A 47 -8.12 -4.52 -9.15
N ILE A 48 -8.96 -4.83 -10.12
CA ILE A 48 -9.33 -6.18 -10.54
C ILE A 48 -8.64 -6.48 -11.87
N GLY A 49 -8.33 -7.75 -12.11
CA GLY A 49 -7.71 -8.20 -13.38
C GLY A 49 -6.26 -7.78 -13.56
N GLY A 50 -5.55 -7.51 -12.47
CA GLY A 50 -4.13 -7.19 -12.50
C GLY A 50 -3.51 -7.10 -11.12
N PHE A 51 -2.19 -7.03 -11.08
CA PHE A 51 -1.45 -6.94 -9.85
C PHE A 51 -1.44 -5.52 -9.27
N THR A 52 -1.50 -5.45 -7.94
CA THR A 52 -1.23 -4.26 -7.16
C THR A 52 0.13 -4.42 -6.50
N GLU A 53 1.02 -3.47 -6.71
CA GLU A 53 2.36 -3.48 -6.13
C GLU A 53 2.36 -2.85 -4.75
N ILE A 54 2.91 -3.54 -3.77
CA ILE A 54 3.01 -3.12 -2.38
C ILE A 54 4.43 -3.39 -1.92
N TYR A 55 5.07 -2.36 -1.37
CA TYR A 55 6.45 -2.42 -0.88
C TYR A 55 6.51 -2.33 0.65
N ARG A 56 5.50 -1.72 1.27
CA ARG A 56 5.44 -1.50 2.72
C ARG A 56 4.00 -1.38 3.21
N GLU A 57 3.80 -1.46 4.50
CA GLU A 57 2.47 -1.42 5.12
C GLU A 57 1.69 -0.12 4.82
N THR A 58 2.39 1.01 4.69
CA THR A 58 1.76 2.28 4.31
C THR A 58 1.11 2.25 2.92
N ASP A 59 1.62 1.43 2.01
CA ASP A 59 1.05 1.29 0.67
C ASP A 59 -0.31 0.58 0.72
N ILE A 60 -0.52 -0.28 1.73
CA ILE A 60 -1.80 -0.94 1.98
C ILE A 60 -2.86 0.12 2.30
N LEU A 61 -2.56 1.03 3.25
CA LEU A 61 -3.45 2.12 3.60
C LEU A 61 -3.77 3.01 2.39
N ASN A 62 -2.76 3.42 1.65
CA ASN A 62 -2.91 4.28 0.48
C ASN A 62 -3.75 3.63 -0.62
N THR A 63 -3.63 2.31 -0.78
CA THR A 63 -4.33 1.57 -1.83
C THR A 63 -5.77 1.24 -1.45
N PHE A 64 -5.98 0.72 -0.23
CA PHE A 64 -7.27 0.20 0.22
C PHE A 64 -8.05 1.15 1.12
N GLY A 65 -7.39 2.16 1.68
CA GLY A 65 -7.99 3.15 2.58
C GLY A 65 -8.28 2.66 3.99
N ALA A 66 -7.87 1.44 4.32
CA ALA A 66 -8.05 0.85 5.63
C ALA A 66 -6.87 -0.06 5.98
N LEU A 67 -6.65 -0.26 7.28
CA LEU A 67 -5.66 -1.19 7.84
C LEU A 67 -6.33 -2.32 8.62
N GLU A 68 -7.49 -2.75 8.17
CA GLU A 68 -8.24 -3.84 8.79
C GLU A 68 -9.03 -4.64 7.77
N ASP A 69 -9.25 -5.90 8.08
CA ASP A 69 -10.10 -6.78 7.28
C ASP A 69 -11.52 -6.77 7.84
N THR A 70 -12.47 -6.33 7.02
CA THR A 70 -13.90 -6.29 7.32
C THR A 70 -14.70 -7.14 6.35
N ASN A 71 -15.88 -7.60 6.74
CA ASN A 71 -16.85 -8.28 5.86
C ASN A 71 -16.26 -9.40 4.99
N GLY A 72 -15.35 -10.22 5.53
CA GLY A 72 -14.74 -11.33 4.82
C GLY A 72 -13.60 -10.94 3.86
N SER A 73 -13.11 -9.71 3.91
CA SER A 73 -11.85 -9.34 3.27
C SER A 73 -10.66 -10.03 3.96
N THR A 74 -9.56 -10.16 3.25
CA THR A 74 -8.33 -10.79 3.76
C THR A 74 -7.07 -10.00 3.38
N PHE A 75 -7.23 -8.86 2.72
CA PHE A 75 -6.12 -8.11 2.15
C PHE A 75 -5.11 -7.66 3.20
N TYR A 76 -5.60 -7.11 4.31
CA TYR A 76 -4.72 -6.50 5.31
C TYR A 76 -3.85 -7.55 5.99
N LYS A 77 -4.45 -8.59 6.55
CA LYS A 77 -3.70 -9.68 7.20
C LYS A 77 -2.70 -10.33 6.26
N THR A 78 -3.15 -10.64 5.04
CA THR A 78 -2.32 -11.34 4.06
C THR A 78 -1.13 -10.47 3.61
N LEU A 79 -1.37 -9.22 3.23
CA LEU A 79 -0.32 -8.32 2.76
C LEU A 79 0.63 -7.91 3.89
N ARG A 80 0.09 -7.64 5.08
CA ARG A 80 0.90 -7.33 6.27
C ARG A 80 1.83 -8.47 6.64
N MET A 81 1.34 -9.71 6.63
CA MET A 81 2.19 -10.88 6.91
C MET A 81 3.33 -11.01 5.90
N CYS A 82 3.09 -10.68 4.64
CA CYS A 82 4.15 -10.65 3.62
C CYS A 82 5.18 -9.54 3.91
N CYS A 83 4.72 -8.34 4.32
CA CYS A 83 5.62 -7.26 4.73
C CYS A 83 6.46 -7.66 5.94
N LEU A 84 5.85 -8.21 7.00
CA LEU A 84 6.55 -8.69 8.20
C LEU A 84 7.49 -9.85 7.90
N GLY A 85 7.14 -10.71 6.94
CA GLY A 85 7.98 -11.78 6.43
C GLY A 85 9.21 -11.27 5.65
N GLY A 86 9.34 -9.96 5.43
CA GLY A 86 10.46 -9.33 4.76
C GLY A 86 10.41 -9.42 3.24
N ALA A 87 9.24 -9.52 2.63
CA ALA A 87 9.08 -9.40 1.19
C ALA A 87 9.50 -8.00 0.74
N LYS A 88 10.34 -7.89 -0.29
CA LYS A 88 10.75 -6.61 -0.87
C LYS A 88 9.67 -5.99 -1.74
N LYS A 89 8.96 -6.84 -2.46
CA LYS A 89 7.87 -6.46 -3.34
C LYS A 89 6.76 -7.50 -3.25
N ILE A 90 5.55 -7.05 -3.03
CA ILE A 90 4.37 -7.90 -3.02
C ILE A 90 3.54 -7.56 -4.24
N LEU A 91 3.26 -8.55 -5.06
CA LEU A 91 2.33 -8.49 -6.16
C LEU A 91 1.00 -9.08 -5.69
N GLY A 92 0.15 -8.21 -5.20
CA GLY A 92 -1.17 -8.59 -4.71
C GLY A 92 -2.18 -8.76 -5.85
N TYR A 93 -2.86 -9.88 -5.94
CA TYR A 93 -3.93 -10.10 -6.91
C TYR A 93 -5.28 -10.14 -6.22
N ARG A 94 -6.14 -9.16 -6.53
CA ARG A 94 -7.47 -9.08 -5.94
C ARG A 94 -8.42 -10.08 -6.58
N LEU A 95 -8.97 -10.95 -5.73
CA LEU A 95 -10.08 -11.84 -6.10
C LEU A 95 -11.39 -11.08 -5.91
N ALA A 96 -12.17 -11.00 -6.96
CA ALA A 96 -13.49 -10.37 -6.96
C ALA A 96 -14.51 -11.27 -7.66
N SER A 97 -15.78 -11.09 -7.32
CA SER A 97 -16.88 -11.73 -8.01
C SER A 97 -17.13 -11.08 -9.37
N ASP A 98 -17.69 -11.83 -10.30
CA ASP A 98 -18.16 -11.33 -11.60
C ASP A 98 -19.22 -10.22 -11.48
N LYS A 99 -19.85 -10.11 -10.30
CA LYS A 99 -20.85 -9.08 -9.99
C LYS A 99 -20.23 -7.81 -9.40
N ALA A 100 -18.90 -7.74 -9.26
CA ALA A 100 -18.24 -6.55 -8.77
C ALA A 100 -18.45 -5.38 -9.75
N ALA A 101 -19.02 -4.29 -9.27
CA ALA A 101 -19.32 -3.11 -10.05
C ALA A 101 -18.73 -1.87 -9.42
N LYS A 102 -18.53 -0.83 -10.26
CA LYS A 102 -18.13 0.50 -9.82
C LYS A 102 -19.34 1.26 -9.32
N ALA A 103 -19.22 1.96 -8.21
CA ALA A 103 -20.23 2.91 -7.78
C ALA A 103 -20.29 4.09 -8.78
N THR A 104 -21.48 4.51 -9.13
CA THR A 104 -21.74 5.64 -10.02
C THR A 104 -22.72 6.62 -9.37
N LEU A 105 -22.48 7.91 -9.57
CA LEU A 105 -23.36 8.98 -9.13
C LEU A 105 -23.60 9.93 -10.30
N THR A 106 -24.85 10.11 -10.68
CA THR A 106 -25.24 11.10 -11.69
C THR A 106 -25.75 12.35 -11.00
N LEU A 107 -25.17 13.49 -11.32
CA LEU A 107 -25.59 14.80 -10.88
C LEU A 107 -26.45 15.42 -11.98
N ASN A 108 -27.63 15.84 -11.60
CA ASN A 108 -28.61 16.46 -12.50
C ASN A 108 -28.63 17.97 -12.28
N ASP A 109 -29.04 18.71 -13.32
CA ASP A 109 -29.34 20.14 -13.20
C ASP A 109 -30.70 20.39 -12.56
N SER A 110 -31.09 21.66 -12.45
CA SER A 110 -32.38 22.08 -11.91
C SER A 110 -33.60 21.61 -12.76
N THR A 111 -33.38 21.20 -14.00
CA THR A 111 -34.42 20.65 -14.89
C THR A 111 -34.50 19.13 -14.81
N GLY A 112 -33.62 18.46 -14.03
CA GLY A 112 -33.55 17.02 -13.91
C GLY A 112 -32.72 16.35 -15.01
N ALA A 113 -32.08 17.11 -15.89
CA ALA A 113 -31.20 16.56 -16.92
C ALA A 113 -29.84 16.19 -16.34
N ALA A 114 -29.36 15.00 -16.69
CA ALA A 114 -28.03 14.52 -16.26
C ALA A 114 -26.93 15.40 -16.87
N LYS A 115 -26.06 15.95 -16.01
CA LYS A 115 -24.94 16.82 -16.41
C LYS A 115 -23.61 16.18 -16.19
N VAL A 116 -23.39 15.54 -15.03
CA VAL A 116 -22.12 14.95 -14.67
C VAL A 116 -22.34 13.57 -14.10
N THR A 117 -21.63 12.58 -14.62
CA THR A 117 -21.59 11.24 -14.04
C THR A 117 -20.22 11.00 -13.42
N LEU A 118 -20.21 10.81 -12.12
CA LEU A 118 -19.01 10.44 -11.36
C LEU A 118 -18.98 8.92 -11.23
N THR A 119 -17.85 8.32 -11.56
CA THR A 119 -17.65 6.89 -11.47
C THR A 119 -16.47 6.58 -10.54
N ALA A 120 -16.66 5.67 -9.61
CA ALA A 120 -15.59 5.23 -8.73
C ALA A 120 -14.43 4.60 -9.53
N LYS A 121 -13.20 4.84 -9.10
CA LYS A 121 -12.00 4.37 -9.79
C LYS A 121 -11.96 2.84 -9.89
N TYR A 122 -12.37 2.17 -8.82
CA TYR A 122 -12.35 0.72 -8.72
C TYR A 122 -13.72 0.18 -8.34
N GLU A 123 -13.95 -1.06 -8.66
CA GLU A 123 -15.12 -1.82 -8.25
C GLU A 123 -15.05 -2.11 -6.75
N GLY A 124 -16.20 -2.12 -6.09
CA GLY A 124 -16.33 -2.61 -4.71
C GLY A 124 -17.09 -1.68 -3.80
N GLU A 125 -17.38 -2.21 -2.63
CA GLU A 125 -18.30 -1.63 -1.64
C GLU A 125 -17.84 -0.25 -1.13
N ARG A 126 -16.52 -0.04 -1.04
CA ARG A 126 -15.96 1.25 -0.61
C ARG A 126 -16.45 2.42 -1.48
N GLY A 127 -16.71 2.18 -2.76
CA GLY A 127 -17.24 3.21 -3.66
C GLY A 127 -18.56 3.81 -3.18
N ASN A 128 -19.37 3.07 -2.42
CA ASN A 128 -20.65 3.50 -1.89
C ASN A 128 -20.52 4.43 -0.66
N SER A 129 -19.35 4.50 -0.05
CA SER A 129 -19.08 5.41 1.09
C SER A 129 -18.68 6.81 0.66
N PHE A 130 -18.42 7.02 -0.63
CA PHE A 130 -18.06 8.35 -1.15
C PHE A 130 -19.28 9.24 -1.27
N LYS A 131 -19.11 10.49 -0.84
CA LYS A 131 -20.11 11.55 -0.96
C LYS A 131 -19.50 12.74 -1.67
N VAL A 132 -20.28 13.41 -2.49
CA VAL A 132 -19.87 14.61 -3.20
C VAL A 132 -20.83 15.75 -2.86
N THR A 133 -20.28 16.90 -2.56
CA THR A 133 -21.03 18.15 -2.42
C THR A 133 -20.49 19.19 -3.38
N ILE A 134 -21.37 19.94 -4.01
CA ILE A 134 -21.02 21.08 -4.86
C ILE A 134 -21.66 22.32 -4.23
N ALA A 135 -20.87 23.36 -4.05
CA ALA A 135 -21.28 24.63 -3.47
C ALA A 135 -20.43 25.77 -4.04
N PRO A 136 -20.96 26.99 -4.08
CA PRO A 136 -20.17 28.16 -4.44
C PRO A 136 -18.92 28.28 -3.59
N SER A 137 -17.83 28.73 -4.18
CA SER A 137 -16.59 29.00 -3.45
C SER A 137 -16.79 30.18 -2.52
N LEU A 138 -16.30 30.06 -1.28
CA LEU A 138 -16.30 31.16 -0.32
C LEU A 138 -15.09 32.11 -0.49
N THR A 139 -14.12 31.70 -1.28
CA THR A 139 -12.83 32.39 -1.42
C THR A 139 -12.62 33.04 -2.77
N GLU A 140 -13.31 32.58 -3.81
CA GLU A 140 -13.16 33.07 -5.19
C GLU A 140 -14.54 33.31 -5.82
N GLU A 141 -14.74 34.49 -6.36
CA GLU A 141 -15.97 34.84 -7.12
C GLU A 141 -16.03 34.00 -8.40
N GLU A 142 -17.24 33.68 -8.87
CA GLU A 142 -17.53 32.91 -10.09
C GLU A 142 -16.90 31.50 -10.12
N THR A 143 -16.64 30.93 -8.95
CA THR A 143 -16.12 29.56 -8.85
C THR A 143 -17.00 28.69 -7.96
N GLU A 144 -17.07 27.42 -8.31
CA GLU A 144 -17.70 26.39 -7.50
C GLU A 144 -16.66 25.43 -6.94
N GLN A 145 -16.98 24.86 -5.79
CA GLN A 145 -16.17 23.85 -5.14
C GLN A 145 -16.91 22.53 -5.10
N MET A 146 -16.28 21.50 -5.64
CA MET A 146 -16.70 20.13 -5.45
C MET A 146 -15.84 19.51 -4.35
N LYS A 147 -16.47 19.07 -3.27
CA LYS A 147 -15.81 18.42 -2.15
C LYS A 147 -16.15 16.93 -2.16
N LEU A 148 -15.12 16.10 -2.15
CA LEU A 148 -15.23 14.64 -2.08
C LEU A 148 -14.98 14.20 -0.65
N TYR A 149 -15.91 13.45 -0.09
CA TYR A 149 -15.85 12.88 1.25
C TYR A 149 -15.87 11.35 1.19
N GLU A 150 -15.25 10.71 2.17
CA GLU A 150 -15.47 9.32 2.52
C GLU A 150 -16.09 9.27 3.92
N GLY A 151 -17.35 8.86 3.99
CA GLY A 151 -18.14 9.01 5.22
C GLY A 151 -18.24 10.48 5.62
N THR A 152 -17.57 10.87 6.71
CA THR A 152 -17.49 12.25 7.22
C THR A 152 -16.14 12.92 6.93
N THR A 153 -15.15 12.18 6.43
CA THR A 153 -13.79 12.69 6.19
C THR A 153 -13.68 13.35 4.83
N LEU A 154 -13.26 14.61 4.79
CA LEU A 154 -12.96 15.30 3.54
C LEU A 154 -11.68 14.74 2.92
N LEU A 155 -11.79 14.14 1.73
CA LEU A 155 -10.64 13.59 1.01
C LEU A 155 -9.98 14.65 0.12
N LYS A 156 -10.78 15.40 -0.64
CA LYS A 156 -10.28 16.38 -1.60
C LYS A 156 -11.30 17.45 -1.93
N THR A 157 -10.80 18.65 -2.23
CA THR A 157 -11.59 19.76 -2.78
C THR A 157 -11.07 20.06 -4.18
N TYR A 158 -11.98 20.24 -5.10
CA TYR A 158 -11.73 20.70 -6.46
C TYR A 158 -12.45 22.03 -6.67
N THR A 159 -11.76 23.01 -7.23
CA THR A 159 -12.35 24.31 -7.59
C THR A 159 -12.43 24.39 -9.11
N PHE A 160 -13.54 24.86 -9.64
CA PHE A 160 -13.75 25.04 -11.07
C PHE A 160 -14.60 26.29 -11.33
N LYS A 161 -14.40 26.90 -12.48
CA LYS A 161 -15.21 28.06 -12.91
C LYS A 161 -16.53 27.56 -13.49
N THR A 162 -17.59 28.28 -13.22
CA THR A 162 -18.92 28.07 -13.79
C THR A 162 -19.03 28.64 -15.19
#